data_79bd98e804e00fc2647a0d21a1abdf0d
#
_entry.id   79bd98e804e00fc2647a0d21a1abdf0d
#
_cell.length_a   1.000
_cell.length_b   1.000
_cell.length_c   1.000
_cell.angle_alpha   90.00
_cell.angle_beta   90.00
_cell.angle_gamma   90.00
#
_symmetry.space_group_name_H-M   'P 1'
#
loop_
_entity.id
_entity.type
_entity.pdbx_description
1 polymer ?
#
loop_
_entity_poly.entity_id
_entity_poly.type
_entity_poly.pdbx_seq_one_letter_code
_entity_poly.pdbx_strand_id
1 'polypeptide(L)'
;LSAEASTAVSSLKRLQAIALPAAFVGAILLGIGFQMDVDPGKKIFWSSYLYGFMVWFSLAIGSTTLIFLHHTIRAQWSLSILRVAEACAKTLPLLAVFFLPLVWAAWNGQVYPWANHDVYHHLHPNKQMW
;
A
#
# COMPACT_ATOMS: atom_id res chain seq x y z
N LEU A 1 -17.84 -3.31 -33.90
CA LEU A 1 -17.03 -4.07 -32.92
C LEU A 1 -15.53 -3.78 -33.02
N SER A 2 -14.96 -3.57 -34.22
CA SER A 2 -13.53 -3.31 -34.43
C SER A 2 -13.11 -1.90 -34.01
N ALA A 3 -13.96 -0.89 -34.21
CA ALA A 3 -13.66 0.51 -33.86
C ALA A 3 -13.69 0.73 -32.34
N GLU A 4 -14.62 0.12 -31.62
CA GLU A 4 -14.69 0.21 -30.14
C GLU A 4 -13.53 -0.53 -29.48
N ALA A 5 -13.11 -1.66 -30.02
CA ALA A 5 -11.95 -2.38 -29.53
C ALA A 5 -10.64 -1.56 -29.73
N SER A 6 -10.51 -0.86 -30.87
CA SER A 6 -9.34 -0.03 -31.14
C SER A 6 -9.27 1.21 -30.24
N THR A 7 -10.41 1.84 -29.93
CA THR A 7 -10.47 2.96 -28.98
C THR A 7 -10.17 2.54 -27.54
N ALA A 8 -10.66 1.36 -27.13
CA ALA A 8 -10.35 0.78 -25.82
C ALA A 8 -8.84 0.47 -25.66
N VAL A 9 -8.23 -0.12 -26.69
CA VAL A 9 -6.79 -0.41 -26.70
C VAL A 9 -5.95 0.87 -26.67
N SER A 10 -6.37 1.91 -27.39
CA SER A 10 -5.65 3.20 -27.40
C SER A 10 -5.74 3.93 -26.07
N SER A 11 -6.89 3.87 -25.40
CA SER A 11 -7.04 4.45 -24.04
C SER A 11 -6.23 3.68 -22.99
N LEU A 12 -6.17 2.36 -23.06
CA LEU A 12 -5.31 1.55 -22.19
C LEU A 12 -3.82 1.88 -22.38
N LYS A 13 -3.36 2.03 -23.62
CA LYS A 13 -1.96 2.44 -23.89
C LYS A 13 -1.65 3.83 -23.35
N ARG A 14 -2.59 4.78 -23.42
CA ARG A 14 -2.43 6.12 -22.84
C ARG A 14 -2.34 6.06 -21.31
N LEU A 15 -3.18 5.25 -20.65
CA LEU A 15 -3.13 5.06 -19.21
C LEU A 15 -1.80 4.43 -18.77
N GLN A 16 -1.31 3.42 -19.49
CA GLN A 16 0.00 2.83 -19.23
C GLN A 16 1.16 3.82 -19.45
N ALA A 17 1.07 4.65 -20.48
CA ALA A 17 2.07 5.68 -20.78
C ALA A 17 2.15 6.75 -19.67
N ILE A 18 1.08 7.00 -18.93
CA ILE A 18 1.06 7.92 -17.79
C ILE A 18 1.45 7.20 -16.48
N ALA A 19 1.00 5.96 -16.30
CA ALA A 19 1.24 5.20 -15.08
C ALA A 19 2.72 4.85 -14.88
N LEU A 20 3.44 4.49 -15.93
CA LEU A 20 4.86 4.15 -15.87
C LEU A 20 5.73 5.32 -15.38
N PRO A 21 5.67 6.53 -15.99
CA PRO A 21 6.45 7.65 -15.48
C PRO A 21 6.01 8.11 -14.09
N ALA A 22 4.71 8.04 -13.76
CA ALA A 22 4.23 8.34 -12.42
C ALA A 22 4.79 7.36 -11.37
N ALA A 23 4.85 6.06 -11.68
CA ALA A 23 5.47 5.06 -10.80
C ALA A 23 6.98 5.31 -10.63
N PHE A 24 7.67 5.70 -11.71
CA PHE A 24 9.09 6.01 -11.67
C PHE A 24 9.38 7.26 -10.82
N VAL A 25 8.58 8.32 -10.98
CA VAL A 25 8.65 9.53 -10.13
C VAL A 25 8.38 9.18 -8.67
N GLY A 26 7.36 8.36 -8.39
CA GLY A 26 7.06 7.88 -7.05
C GLY A 26 8.24 7.11 -6.42
N ALA A 27 8.89 6.25 -7.17
CA ALA A 27 10.06 5.51 -6.71
C ALA A 27 11.26 6.44 -6.40
N ILE A 28 11.49 7.45 -7.23
CA ILE A 28 12.52 8.48 -6.99
C ILE A 28 12.20 9.26 -5.70
N LEU A 29 10.96 9.70 -5.52
CA LEU A 29 10.55 10.45 -4.34
C LEU A 29 10.70 9.61 -3.06
N LEU A 30 10.39 8.30 -3.11
CA LEU A 30 10.63 7.38 -2.01
C LEU A 30 12.13 7.27 -1.70
N GLY A 31 12.98 7.16 -2.71
CA GLY A 31 14.44 7.13 -2.54
C GLY A 31 14.98 8.41 -1.92
N ILE A 32 14.52 9.56 -2.36
CA ILE A 32 14.89 10.87 -1.78
C ILE A 32 14.41 10.97 -0.34
N GLY A 33 13.15 10.63 -0.06
CA GLY A 33 12.59 10.64 1.30
C GLY A 33 13.38 9.75 2.27
N PHE A 34 13.83 8.58 1.80
CA PHE A 34 14.68 7.69 2.57
C PHE A 34 16.06 8.29 2.89
N GLN A 35 16.63 9.08 1.98
CA GLN A 35 17.93 9.75 2.20
C GLN A 35 17.82 10.99 3.09
N MET A 36 16.71 11.70 3.01
CA MET A 36 16.51 12.96 3.75
C MET A 36 16.15 12.74 5.22
N ASP A 37 15.77 11.52 5.60
CA ASP A 37 15.47 11.20 7.00
C ASP A 37 16.78 11.12 7.81
N VAL A 38 16.97 12.11 8.67
CA VAL A 38 18.17 12.31 9.51
C VAL A 38 18.14 11.44 10.76
N ASP A 39 16.98 10.91 11.15
CA ASP A 39 16.84 10.04 12.31
C ASP A 39 17.61 8.72 12.14
N PRO A 40 18.38 8.27 13.13
CA PRO A 40 19.20 7.06 13.04
C PRO A 40 18.37 5.79 12.73
N GLY A 41 17.09 5.78 13.04
CA GLY A 41 16.16 4.68 12.74
C GLY A 41 15.25 4.95 11.55
N LYS A 42 15.41 6.08 10.84
CA LYS A 42 14.52 6.49 9.73
C LYS A 42 13.02 6.37 10.08
N LYS A 43 12.68 6.73 11.30
CA LYS A 43 11.34 6.55 11.88
C LYS A 43 10.26 7.34 11.14
N ILE A 44 10.60 8.56 10.73
CA ILE A 44 9.67 9.45 10.01
C ILE A 44 9.35 8.84 8.64
N PHE A 45 10.35 8.35 7.94
CA PHE A 45 10.18 7.68 6.65
C PHE A 45 9.30 6.43 6.78
N TRP A 46 9.61 5.53 7.72
CA TRP A 46 8.86 4.29 7.91
C TRP A 46 7.42 4.52 8.35
N SER A 47 7.18 5.52 9.21
CA SER A 47 5.82 5.89 9.63
C SER A 47 5.01 6.44 8.45
N SER A 48 5.60 7.28 7.62
CA SER A 48 4.95 7.84 6.42
C SER A 48 4.67 6.75 5.38
N TYR A 49 5.62 5.83 5.18
CA TYR A 49 5.46 4.69 4.30
C TYR A 49 4.32 3.77 4.77
N LEU A 50 4.28 3.45 6.07
CA LEU A 50 3.22 2.65 6.68
C LEU A 50 1.85 3.30 6.48
N TYR A 51 1.75 4.62 6.69
CA TYR A 51 0.50 5.34 6.48
C TYR A 51 0.02 5.27 5.03
N GLY A 52 0.89 5.55 4.08
CA GLY A 52 0.59 5.43 2.65
C GLY A 52 0.18 4.01 2.25
N PHE A 53 0.88 3.00 2.76
CA PHE A 53 0.55 1.61 2.55
C PHE A 53 -0.85 1.26 3.10
N MET A 54 -1.18 1.70 4.31
CA MET A 54 -2.47 1.44 4.94
C MET A 54 -3.65 2.03 4.16
N VAL A 55 -3.50 3.21 3.55
CA VAL A 55 -4.54 3.82 2.70
C VAL A 55 -4.84 2.94 1.50
N TRP A 56 -3.81 2.52 0.75
CA TRP A 56 -3.98 1.67 -0.42
C TRP A 56 -4.49 0.27 -0.08
N PHE A 57 -4.00 -0.29 1.01
CA PHE A 57 -4.42 -1.59 1.52
C PHE A 57 -5.90 -1.59 1.92
N SER A 58 -6.37 -0.54 2.61
CA SER A 58 -7.79 -0.37 2.97
C SER A 58 -8.68 -0.29 1.74
N LEU A 59 -8.24 0.44 0.70
CA LEU A 59 -8.97 0.54 -0.56
C LEU A 59 -9.09 -0.82 -1.26
N ALA A 60 -8.00 -1.58 -1.31
CA ALA A 60 -7.97 -2.90 -1.95
C ALA A 60 -8.83 -3.92 -1.20
N ILE A 61 -8.77 -3.95 0.14
CA ILE A 61 -9.61 -4.83 0.96
C ILE A 61 -11.08 -4.42 0.87
N GLY A 62 -11.39 -3.13 0.95
CA GLY A 62 -12.75 -2.63 0.82
C GLY A 62 -13.36 -3.02 -0.52
N SER A 63 -12.60 -2.89 -1.60
CA SER A 63 -13.03 -3.32 -2.94
C SER A 63 -13.28 -4.82 -3.02
N THR A 64 -12.42 -5.63 -2.43
CA THR A 64 -12.58 -7.09 -2.35
C THR A 64 -13.83 -7.47 -1.57
N THR A 65 -14.09 -6.80 -0.46
CA THR A 65 -15.29 -7.01 0.35
C THR A 65 -16.56 -6.69 -0.45
N LEU A 66 -16.55 -5.62 -1.24
CA LEU A 66 -17.68 -5.27 -2.12
C LEU A 66 -17.93 -6.35 -3.17
N ILE A 67 -16.88 -6.95 -3.73
CA ILE A 67 -17.02 -8.06 -4.69
C ILE A 67 -17.68 -9.27 -4.02
N PHE A 68 -17.23 -9.67 -2.83
CA PHE A 68 -17.83 -10.76 -2.08
C PHE A 68 -19.31 -10.47 -1.74
N LEU A 69 -19.61 -9.25 -1.30
CA LEU A 69 -20.98 -8.83 -1.01
C LEU A 69 -21.86 -8.91 -2.25
N HIS A 70 -21.37 -8.45 -3.41
CA HIS A 70 -22.08 -8.53 -4.68
C HIS A 70 -22.43 -9.98 -5.06
N HIS A 71 -21.48 -10.90 -4.93
CA HIS A 71 -21.71 -12.31 -5.24
C HIS A 71 -22.70 -12.97 -4.26
N THR A 72 -22.73 -12.51 -3.00
CA THR A 72 -23.64 -13.05 -1.98
C THR A 72 -25.08 -12.58 -2.19
N ILE A 73 -25.29 -11.31 -2.56
CA ILE A 73 -26.63 -10.70 -2.64
C ILE A 73 -27.23 -10.78 -4.06
N ARG A 74 -26.44 -11.15 -5.07
CA ARG A 74 -26.85 -11.18 -6.51
C ARG A 74 -27.45 -9.86 -6.99
N ALA A 75 -26.91 -8.74 -6.53
CA ALA A 75 -27.43 -7.41 -6.83
C ALA A 75 -27.09 -6.97 -8.26
N GLN A 76 -28.12 -6.70 -9.07
CA GLN A 76 -27.91 -6.28 -10.48
C GLN A 76 -27.47 -4.82 -10.63
N TRP A 77 -27.68 -3.98 -9.61
CA TRP A 77 -27.40 -2.54 -9.66
C TRP A 77 -25.90 -2.20 -9.55
N SER A 78 -25.08 -3.12 -9.09
CA SER A 78 -23.64 -2.88 -8.80
C SER A 78 -22.69 -3.24 -9.96
N LEU A 79 -23.19 -3.60 -11.13
CA LEU A 79 -22.35 -4.04 -12.26
C LEU A 79 -21.34 -2.99 -12.72
N SER A 80 -21.69 -1.71 -12.64
CA SER A 80 -20.79 -0.63 -13.02
C SER A 80 -19.65 -0.44 -12.00
N ILE A 81 -19.91 -0.67 -10.72
CA ILE A 81 -18.94 -0.53 -9.63
C ILE A 81 -18.04 -1.78 -9.56
N LEU A 82 -18.57 -2.93 -9.95
CA LEU A 82 -17.86 -4.21 -9.90
C LEU A 82 -16.53 -4.19 -10.68
N ARG A 83 -16.52 -3.58 -11.86
CA ARG A 83 -15.30 -3.46 -12.69
C ARG A 83 -14.20 -2.66 -12.01
N VAL A 84 -14.58 -1.58 -11.32
CA VAL A 84 -13.63 -0.75 -10.56
C VAL A 84 -13.13 -1.52 -9.34
N ALA A 85 -14.03 -2.21 -8.63
CA ALA A 85 -13.68 -3.04 -7.50
C ALA A 85 -12.73 -4.20 -7.88
N GLU A 86 -12.97 -4.87 -9.03
CA GLU A 86 -12.06 -5.88 -9.56
C GLU A 86 -10.67 -5.31 -9.90
N ALA A 87 -10.61 -4.12 -10.49
CA ALA A 87 -9.34 -3.48 -10.78
C ALA A 87 -8.55 -3.19 -9.50
N CYS A 88 -9.22 -2.69 -8.45
CA CYS A 88 -8.61 -2.45 -7.14
C CYS A 88 -8.18 -3.76 -6.45
N ALA A 89 -9.01 -4.82 -6.51
CA ALA A 89 -8.67 -6.11 -5.92
C ALA A 89 -7.44 -6.75 -6.59
N LYS A 90 -7.27 -6.57 -7.91
CA LYS A 90 -6.09 -7.03 -8.65
C LYS A 90 -4.78 -6.37 -8.21
N THR A 91 -4.82 -5.27 -7.44
CA THR A 91 -3.62 -4.65 -6.86
C THR A 91 -3.13 -5.35 -5.59
N LEU A 92 -3.91 -6.25 -4.98
CA LEU A 92 -3.53 -6.98 -3.77
C LEU A 92 -2.17 -7.70 -3.86
N PRO A 93 -1.84 -8.45 -4.93
CA PRO A 93 -0.54 -9.10 -5.03
C PRO A 93 0.61 -8.09 -5.11
N LEU A 94 0.39 -6.92 -5.73
CA LEU A 94 1.37 -5.83 -5.75
C LEU A 94 1.56 -5.25 -4.34
N LEU A 95 0.47 -5.06 -3.59
CA LEU A 95 0.54 -4.60 -2.20
C LEU A 95 1.25 -5.61 -1.30
N ALA A 96 1.14 -6.91 -1.55
CA ALA A 96 1.89 -7.93 -0.83
C ALA A 96 3.41 -7.74 -1.03
N VAL A 97 3.86 -7.38 -2.22
CA VAL A 97 5.27 -7.06 -2.49
C VAL A 97 5.70 -5.80 -1.73
N PHE A 98 4.87 -4.74 -1.72
CA PHE A 98 5.14 -3.52 -0.96
C PHE A 98 5.07 -3.71 0.56
N PHE A 99 4.47 -4.79 1.03
CA PHE A 99 4.45 -5.15 2.45
C PHE A 99 5.80 -5.72 2.93
N LEU A 100 6.59 -6.34 2.05
CA LEU A 100 7.87 -6.95 2.41
C LEU A 100 8.84 -5.96 3.09
N PRO A 101 9.08 -4.74 2.58
CA PRO A 101 9.97 -3.79 3.25
C PRO A 101 9.43 -3.35 4.62
N LEU A 102 8.10 -3.30 4.81
CA LEU A 102 7.50 -3.01 6.12
C LEU A 102 7.77 -4.12 7.13
N VAL A 103 7.65 -5.39 6.72
CA VAL A 103 7.98 -6.54 7.56
C VAL A 103 9.45 -6.48 7.98
N TRP A 104 10.34 -6.19 7.04
CA TRP A 104 11.76 -6.04 7.32
C TRP A 104 12.05 -4.89 8.30
N ALA A 105 11.43 -3.73 8.10
CA ALA A 105 11.57 -2.57 8.98
C ALA A 105 10.97 -2.81 10.37
N ALA A 106 9.85 -3.53 10.45
CA ALA A 106 9.23 -3.93 11.71
C ALA A 106 10.11 -4.90 12.50
N TRP A 107 10.74 -5.85 11.79
CA TRP A 107 11.68 -6.81 12.40
C TRP A 107 12.89 -6.11 13.01
N ASN A 108 13.39 -5.07 12.36
CA ASN A 108 14.51 -4.25 12.85
C ASN A 108 14.09 -3.20 13.91
N GLY A 109 12.83 -3.21 14.38
CA GLY A 109 12.34 -2.27 15.39
C GLY A 109 12.24 -0.81 14.93
N GLN A 110 12.32 -0.55 13.61
CA GLN A 110 12.32 0.80 13.07
C GLN A 110 10.92 1.42 12.98
N VAL A 111 9.88 0.58 12.83
CA VAL A 111 8.48 1.03 12.73
C VAL A 111 7.87 1.26 14.10
N TYR A 112 8.18 0.38 15.06
CA TYR A 112 7.59 0.41 16.39
C TYR A 112 8.66 0.67 17.45
N PRO A 113 8.63 1.83 18.16
CA PRO A 113 9.62 2.16 19.19
C PRO A 113 9.68 1.15 20.33
N TRP A 114 8.54 0.50 20.65
CA TRP A 114 8.46 -0.50 21.73
C TRP A 114 9.03 -1.87 21.34
N ALA A 115 9.24 -2.12 20.05
CA ALA A 115 9.89 -3.35 19.59
C ALA A 115 11.42 -3.29 19.75
N ASN A 116 11.96 -2.10 20.01
CA ASN A 116 13.39 -1.92 20.25
C ASN A 116 13.68 -2.10 21.74
N HIS A 117 14.43 -3.15 22.07
CA HIS A 117 14.75 -3.55 23.46
C HIS A 117 15.41 -2.41 24.26
N ASP A 118 16.26 -1.61 23.60
CA ASP A 118 16.99 -0.52 24.25
C ASP A 118 16.05 0.62 24.68
N VAL A 119 15.06 0.96 23.85
CA VAL A 119 14.07 2.01 24.15
C VAL A 119 13.11 1.55 25.26
N TYR A 120 12.78 0.25 25.28
CA TYR A 120 11.90 -0.32 26.31
C TYR A 120 12.53 -0.21 27.71
N HIS A 121 13.81 -0.47 27.83
CA HIS A 121 14.52 -0.35 29.12
C HIS A 121 14.60 1.08 29.64
N HIS A 122 14.72 2.07 28.77
CA HIS A 122 14.73 3.48 29.15
C HIS A 122 13.36 4.03 29.57
N LEU A 123 12.28 3.52 28.98
CA LEU A 123 10.92 3.96 29.27
C LEU A 123 10.32 3.31 30.53
N HIS A 124 10.81 2.15 30.93
CA HIS A 124 10.28 1.38 32.07
C HIS A 124 11.39 0.79 32.96
N PRO A 125 12.21 1.64 33.59
CA PRO A 125 13.29 1.16 34.45
C PRO A 125 12.80 0.33 35.66
N ASN A 126 11.55 0.51 36.08
CA ASN A 126 10.97 -0.16 37.25
C ASN A 126 10.20 -1.46 36.95
N LYS A 127 10.08 -1.90 35.67
CA LYS A 127 9.38 -3.15 35.31
C LYS A 127 10.28 -4.38 35.26
N GLN A 128 11.53 -4.29 35.67
CA GLN A 128 12.44 -5.43 35.78
C GLN A 128 12.19 -6.33 37.01
N MET A 129 11.15 -6.04 37.81
CA MET A 129 10.86 -6.75 39.06
C MET A 129 9.63 -7.68 38.99
N TRP A 130 9.22 -8.12 37.79
CA TRP A 130 8.15 -9.15 37.67
C TRP A 130 8.59 -10.30 36.78
#